data_57393aa6ada2ad0e7e1a8a8cc65b2c74
#
_entry.id   57393aa6ada2ad0e7e1a8a8cc65b2c74
#
_cell.length_a   1.000
_cell.length_b   1.000
_cell.length_c   1.000
_cell.angle_alpha   90.00
_cell.angle_beta   90.00
_cell.angle_gamma   90.00
#
_symmetry.space_group_name_H-M   'P 1'
#
loop_
_entity.id
_entity.type
_entity.pdbx_description
1 polymer ?
#
loop_
_entity_poly.entity_id
_entity_poly.type
_entity_poly.pdbx_seq_one_letter_code
_entity_poly.pdbx_strand_id
1 'polypeptide(L)'
;WSGHVRGAWWLLGRKGYTLPGADVVIGSDIPLGAGVSSSAAIGVAVIEAALGLAGDSTQTLADKALLAVDLEHEFLRMPCGVMDQMASAAAIDGAAMLLDCRTLAIMPVALPDDVRVVVLNTMKSRELADSGYAERRQQCEEAAARLGVATLRDATPEMVEAQRDALGDVL
;
A
#
# COMPACT_ATOMS: atom_id res chain seq x y z
N TRP A 1 -12.23 1.10 -11.19
CA TRP A 1 -11.74 2.47 -10.85
C TRP A 1 -12.80 3.28 -10.09
N SER A 2 -14.08 3.18 -10.45
CA SER A 2 -15.16 3.92 -9.77
C SER A 2 -15.26 3.60 -8.27
N GLY A 3 -14.87 2.41 -7.84
CA GLY A 3 -14.78 2.04 -6.44
C GLY A 3 -13.82 2.93 -5.65
N HIS A 4 -12.66 3.27 -6.20
CA HIS A 4 -11.70 4.17 -5.54
C HIS A 4 -12.27 5.57 -5.34
N VAL A 5 -12.92 6.12 -6.38
CA VAL A 5 -13.57 7.45 -6.28
C VAL A 5 -14.66 7.45 -5.21
N ARG A 6 -15.61 6.51 -5.30
CA ARG A 6 -16.71 6.41 -4.33
C ARG A 6 -16.19 6.17 -2.90
N GLY A 7 -15.17 5.34 -2.77
CA GLY A 7 -14.56 5.01 -1.49
C GLY A 7 -13.84 6.20 -0.85
N ALA A 8 -13.17 7.04 -1.64
CA ALA A 8 -12.55 8.26 -1.13
C ALA A 8 -13.58 9.22 -0.52
N TRP A 9 -14.69 9.49 -1.21
CA TRP A 9 -15.79 10.30 -0.68
C TRP A 9 -16.40 9.68 0.57
N TRP A 10 -16.65 8.38 0.55
CA TRP A 10 -17.19 7.67 1.70
C TRP A 10 -16.23 7.72 2.91
N LEU A 11 -14.93 7.43 2.71
CA LEU A 11 -13.93 7.41 3.78
C LEU A 11 -13.74 8.79 4.40
N LEU A 12 -13.52 9.82 3.55
CA LEU A 12 -13.29 11.18 4.03
C LEU A 12 -14.55 11.75 4.70
N GLY A 13 -15.74 11.44 4.18
CA GLY A 13 -16.99 11.79 4.86
C GLY A 13 -17.11 11.18 6.26
N ARG A 14 -16.71 9.93 6.46
CA ARG A 14 -16.63 9.29 7.78
C ARG A 14 -15.58 9.92 8.71
N LYS A 15 -14.50 10.46 8.12
CA LYS A 15 -13.46 11.19 8.86
C LYS A 15 -13.84 12.67 9.13
N GLY A 16 -15.06 13.08 8.79
CA GLY A 16 -15.62 14.41 9.11
C GLY A 16 -15.41 15.47 8.03
N TYR A 17 -14.91 15.10 6.86
CA TYR A 17 -14.79 16.04 5.74
C TYR A 17 -16.14 16.28 5.07
N THR A 18 -16.39 17.53 4.72
CA THR A 18 -17.52 17.90 3.85
C THR A 18 -17.03 18.00 2.43
N LEU A 19 -17.49 17.08 1.58
CA LEU A 19 -17.08 17.01 0.18
C LEU A 19 -18.23 17.43 -0.74
N PRO A 20 -17.96 18.29 -1.73
CA PRO A 20 -18.96 18.58 -2.76
C PRO A 20 -19.16 17.39 -3.69
N GLY A 21 -20.25 17.39 -4.44
CA GLY A 21 -20.37 16.53 -5.63
C GLY A 21 -19.36 16.98 -6.69
N ALA A 22 -18.81 16.02 -7.43
CA ALA A 22 -17.85 16.30 -8.47
C ALA A 22 -17.99 15.34 -9.66
N ASP A 23 -17.76 15.87 -10.86
CA ASP A 23 -17.52 15.06 -12.05
C ASP A 23 -16.02 14.75 -12.11
N VAL A 24 -15.68 13.45 -12.22
CA VAL A 24 -14.28 12.99 -12.16
C VAL A 24 -13.87 12.37 -13.47
N VAL A 25 -12.80 12.88 -14.05
CA VAL A 25 -12.11 12.27 -15.21
C VAL A 25 -10.75 11.78 -14.77
N ILE A 26 -10.42 10.53 -15.09
CA ILE A 26 -9.16 9.90 -14.75
C ILE A 26 -8.38 9.64 -16.02
N GLY A 27 -7.17 10.19 -16.13
CA GLY A 27 -6.17 9.87 -17.13
C GLY A 27 -4.99 9.17 -16.48
N SER A 28 -4.40 8.16 -17.13
CA SER A 28 -3.23 7.45 -16.61
C SER A 28 -2.43 6.83 -17.75
N ASP A 29 -1.12 6.90 -17.65
CA ASP A 29 -0.14 6.17 -18.45
C ASP A 29 0.38 4.92 -17.73
N ILE A 30 -0.04 4.68 -16.48
CA ILE A 30 0.27 3.46 -15.73
C ILE A 30 -0.51 2.29 -16.32
N PRO A 31 0.18 1.24 -16.81
CA PRO A 31 -0.50 0.09 -17.40
C PRO A 31 -1.32 -0.68 -16.35
N LEU A 32 -2.61 -0.85 -16.64
CA LEU A 32 -3.52 -1.57 -15.75
C LEU A 32 -3.19 -3.07 -15.70
N GLY A 33 -3.20 -3.64 -14.50
CA GLY A 33 -2.98 -5.07 -14.30
C GLY A 33 -1.54 -5.55 -14.52
N ALA A 34 -0.60 -4.65 -14.81
CA ALA A 34 0.80 -4.98 -15.07
C ALA A 34 1.66 -5.21 -13.81
N GLY A 35 1.06 -5.12 -12.63
CA GLY A 35 1.78 -5.33 -11.37
C GLY A 35 2.60 -4.12 -10.89
N VAL A 36 2.36 -2.95 -11.44
CA VAL A 36 3.03 -1.69 -11.06
C VAL A 36 2.15 -0.81 -10.17
N SER A 37 1.37 -1.43 -9.31
CA SER A 37 0.59 -0.78 -8.23
C SER A 37 -0.40 0.30 -8.70
N SER A 38 -1.07 0.07 -9.84
CA SER A 38 -2.05 1.03 -10.37
C SER A 38 -3.22 1.27 -9.41
N SER A 39 -3.57 0.32 -8.54
CA SER A 39 -4.59 0.48 -7.49
C SER A 39 -4.16 1.52 -6.45
N ALA A 40 -2.93 1.42 -5.95
CA ALA A 40 -2.39 2.40 -5.01
C ALA A 40 -2.28 3.79 -5.63
N ALA A 41 -1.83 3.86 -6.89
CA ALA A 41 -1.71 5.13 -7.61
C ALA A 41 -3.05 5.85 -7.76
N ILE A 42 -4.12 5.15 -8.17
CA ILE A 42 -5.46 5.75 -8.26
C ILE A 42 -6.01 6.09 -6.86
N GLY A 43 -5.74 5.23 -5.85
CA GLY A 43 -6.14 5.48 -4.46
C GLY A 43 -5.57 6.79 -3.94
N VAL A 44 -4.26 6.99 -4.06
CA VAL A 44 -3.58 8.23 -3.64
C VAL A 44 -4.08 9.44 -4.44
N ALA A 45 -4.20 9.32 -5.75
CA ALA A 45 -4.66 10.43 -6.62
C ALA A 45 -6.08 10.90 -6.27
N VAL A 46 -7.01 9.98 -6.01
CA VAL A 46 -8.38 10.37 -5.66
C VAL A 46 -8.49 10.91 -4.23
N ILE A 47 -7.68 10.42 -3.29
CA ILE A 47 -7.58 11.01 -1.93
C ILE A 47 -7.05 12.44 -2.03
N GLU A 48 -5.97 12.67 -2.78
CA GLU A 48 -5.41 14.00 -3.00
C GLU A 48 -6.44 14.97 -3.58
N ALA A 49 -7.12 14.55 -4.65
CA ALA A 49 -8.15 15.35 -5.29
C ALA A 49 -9.32 15.67 -4.35
N ALA A 50 -9.78 14.69 -3.57
CA ALA A 50 -10.88 14.87 -2.62
C ALA A 50 -10.50 15.79 -1.46
N LEU A 51 -9.28 15.68 -0.91
CA LEU A 51 -8.75 16.60 0.10
C LEU A 51 -8.65 18.04 -0.45
N GLY A 52 -8.17 18.18 -1.68
CA GLY A 52 -8.14 19.48 -2.36
C GLY A 52 -9.52 20.12 -2.51
N LEU A 53 -10.54 19.32 -2.86
CA LEU A 53 -11.94 19.79 -2.93
C LEU A 53 -12.52 20.14 -1.56
N ALA A 54 -12.08 19.48 -0.50
CA ALA A 54 -12.42 19.81 0.88
C ALA A 54 -11.68 21.05 1.42
N GLY A 55 -10.70 21.58 0.69
CA GLY A 55 -9.86 22.70 1.10
C GLY A 55 -8.80 22.31 2.14
N ASP A 56 -8.51 21.03 2.33
CA ASP A 56 -7.48 20.55 3.25
C ASP A 56 -6.14 20.35 2.52
N SER A 57 -5.17 21.17 2.86
CA SER A 57 -3.78 21.08 2.43
C SER A 57 -2.81 20.70 3.57
N THR A 58 -3.34 20.27 4.71
CA THR A 58 -2.54 20.02 5.93
C THR A 58 -2.01 18.58 6.00
N GLN A 59 -2.61 17.66 5.25
CA GLN A 59 -2.23 16.26 5.25
C GLN A 59 -0.82 16.06 4.67
N THR A 60 0.02 15.33 5.39
CA THR A 60 1.35 14.95 4.90
C THR A 60 1.23 13.88 3.80
N LEU A 61 2.32 13.63 3.06
CA LEU A 61 2.36 12.55 2.07
C LEU A 61 2.08 11.18 2.69
N ALA A 62 2.58 10.95 3.91
CA ALA A 62 2.31 9.73 4.67
C ALA A 62 0.83 9.62 5.08
N ASP A 63 0.20 10.72 5.52
CA ASP A 63 -1.23 10.71 5.86
C ASP A 63 -2.08 10.36 4.63
N LYS A 64 -1.77 10.93 3.47
CA LYS A 64 -2.46 10.63 2.20
C LYS A 64 -2.29 9.17 1.79
N ALA A 65 -1.09 8.61 1.97
CA ALA A 65 -0.82 7.19 1.72
C ALA A 65 -1.63 6.29 2.68
N LEU A 66 -1.70 6.64 3.96
CA LEU A 66 -2.50 5.90 4.94
C LEU A 66 -4.00 5.99 4.65
N LEU A 67 -4.49 7.15 4.24
CA LEU A 67 -5.89 7.29 3.78
C LEU A 67 -6.19 6.40 2.58
N ALA A 68 -5.24 6.24 1.65
CA ALA A 68 -5.40 5.33 0.52
C ALA A 68 -5.35 3.85 0.95
N VAL A 69 -4.58 3.50 1.98
CA VAL A 69 -4.62 2.16 2.61
C VAL A 69 -5.97 1.90 3.27
N ASP A 70 -6.47 2.87 4.06
CA ASP A 70 -7.79 2.77 4.70
C ASP A 70 -8.91 2.60 3.64
N LEU A 71 -8.81 3.33 2.51
CA LEU A 71 -9.73 3.19 1.38
C LEU A 71 -9.76 1.75 0.85
N GLU A 72 -8.60 1.14 0.62
CA GLU A 72 -8.52 -0.25 0.15
C GLU A 72 -9.05 -1.24 1.19
N HIS A 73 -8.70 -1.08 2.46
CA HIS A 73 -9.11 -1.97 3.53
C HIS A 73 -10.60 -1.84 3.86
N GLU A 74 -11.08 -0.60 4.09
CA GLU A 74 -12.42 -0.40 4.65
C GLU A 74 -13.53 -0.41 3.59
N PHE A 75 -13.26 0.15 2.40
CA PHE A 75 -14.27 0.26 1.36
C PHE A 75 -14.14 -0.80 0.27
N LEU A 76 -12.92 -1.01 -0.26
CA LEU A 76 -12.69 -1.98 -1.33
C LEU A 76 -12.52 -3.41 -0.81
N ARG A 77 -12.30 -3.59 0.51
CA ARG A 77 -12.06 -4.88 1.15
C ARG A 77 -10.87 -5.63 0.57
N MET A 78 -9.87 -4.89 0.16
CA MET A 78 -8.63 -5.42 -0.40
C MET A 78 -7.51 -5.32 0.63
N PRO A 79 -6.95 -6.44 1.12
CA PRO A 79 -5.82 -6.41 2.04
C PRO A 79 -4.57 -5.94 1.28
N CYS A 80 -3.91 -4.91 1.79
CA CYS A 80 -2.65 -4.40 1.25
C CYS A 80 -1.72 -3.95 2.38
N GLY A 81 -0.43 -3.77 2.07
CA GLY A 81 0.52 -3.06 2.91
C GLY A 81 0.58 -1.58 2.51
N VAL A 82 1.40 -0.79 3.21
CA VAL A 82 1.51 0.65 2.97
C VAL A 82 2.53 1.02 1.88
N MET A 83 3.35 0.06 1.43
CA MET A 83 4.50 0.31 0.56
C MET A 83 4.11 0.99 -0.76
N ASP A 84 3.10 0.45 -1.44
CA ASP A 84 2.70 0.91 -2.76
C ASP A 84 2.06 2.31 -2.70
N GLN A 85 1.28 2.58 -1.67
CA GLN A 85 0.68 3.90 -1.44
C GLN A 85 1.74 4.93 -1.07
N MET A 86 2.72 4.55 -0.23
CA MET A 86 3.86 5.43 0.09
C MET A 86 4.72 5.70 -1.15
N ALA A 87 4.97 4.69 -1.98
CA ALA A 87 5.69 4.89 -3.24
C ALA A 87 4.94 5.85 -4.18
N SER A 88 3.62 5.69 -4.32
CA SER A 88 2.80 6.59 -5.13
C SER A 88 2.75 8.01 -4.59
N ALA A 89 2.73 8.19 -3.27
CA ALA A 89 2.59 9.51 -2.65
C ALA A 89 3.91 10.26 -2.54
N ALA A 90 5.03 9.56 -2.31
CA ALA A 90 6.26 10.17 -1.80
C ALA A 90 7.55 9.76 -2.53
N ALA A 91 7.47 9.00 -3.62
CA ALA A 91 8.66 8.68 -4.41
C ALA A 91 9.27 9.93 -5.06
N ILE A 92 10.58 9.90 -5.23
CA ILE A 92 11.37 10.98 -5.83
C ILE A 92 11.95 10.47 -7.15
N ASP A 93 11.85 11.28 -8.19
CA ASP A 93 12.44 10.94 -9.49
C ASP A 93 13.95 10.71 -9.40
N GLY A 94 14.43 9.69 -10.10
CA GLY A 94 15.86 9.30 -10.13
C GLY A 94 16.36 8.60 -8.88
N ALA A 95 15.51 8.27 -7.91
CA ALA A 95 15.88 7.58 -6.68
C ALA A 95 14.98 6.38 -6.38
N ALA A 96 15.55 5.33 -5.80
CA ALA A 96 14.79 4.32 -5.11
C ALA A 96 14.38 4.82 -3.72
N MET A 97 13.29 4.27 -3.18
CA MET A 97 12.79 4.63 -1.85
C MET A 97 13.06 3.48 -0.86
N LEU A 98 13.90 3.72 0.14
CA LEU A 98 13.97 2.85 1.30
C LEU A 98 12.90 3.30 2.30
N LEU A 99 11.89 2.46 2.52
CA LEU A 99 10.77 2.74 3.42
C LEU A 99 10.85 1.85 4.66
N ASP A 100 10.85 2.46 5.83
CA ASP A 100 10.51 1.75 7.06
C ASP A 100 8.98 1.70 7.22
N CYS A 101 8.38 0.54 6.95
CA CYS A 101 6.92 0.36 7.00
C CYS A 101 6.31 0.49 8.41
N ARG A 102 7.12 0.53 9.49
CA ARG A 102 6.64 0.74 10.85
C ARG A 102 6.56 2.22 11.20
N THR A 103 7.63 2.96 10.90
CA THR A 103 7.75 4.39 11.24
C THR A 103 7.31 5.30 10.11
N LEU A 104 7.11 4.76 8.91
CA LEU A 104 6.87 5.47 7.65
C LEU A 104 8.02 6.41 7.25
N ALA A 105 9.18 6.23 7.86
CA ALA A 105 10.37 6.99 7.50
C ALA A 105 10.85 6.58 6.11
N ILE A 106 11.15 7.58 5.29
CA ILE A 106 11.64 7.42 3.92
C ILE A 106 13.07 7.91 3.84
N MET A 107 13.91 7.13 3.18
CA MET A 107 15.25 7.54 2.77
C MET A 107 15.40 7.33 1.26
N PRO A 108 15.59 8.40 0.47
CA PRO A 108 15.88 8.26 -0.95
C PRO A 108 17.29 7.68 -1.14
N VAL A 109 17.39 6.72 -2.05
CA VAL A 109 18.64 6.07 -2.44
C VAL A 109 18.86 6.36 -3.92
N ALA A 110 19.89 7.14 -4.24
CA ALA A 110 20.20 7.48 -5.63
C ALA A 110 20.47 6.23 -6.46
N LEU A 111 19.86 6.15 -7.63
CA LEU A 111 20.16 5.10 -8.59
C LEU A 111 21.41 5.49 -9.38
N PRO A 112 22.36 4.57 -9.60
CA PRO A 112 23.51 4.84 -10.45
C PRO A 112 23.10 5.19 -11.89
N ASP A 113 23.81 6.11 -12.53
CA ASP A 113 23.47 6.60 -13.87
C ASP A 113 23.56 5.53 -14.98
N ASP A 114 24.33 4.48 -14.75
CA ASP A 114 24.54 3.35 -15.65
C ASP A 114 23.54 2.21 -15.44
N VAL A 115 22.66 2.30 -14.45
CA VAL A 115 21.61 1.31 -14.16
C VAL A 115 20.29 1.71 -14.80
N ARG A 116 19.58 0.73 -15.32
CA ARG A 116 18.21 0.88 -15.83
C ARG A 116 17.31 -0.18 -15.20
N VAL A 117 16.16 0.26 -14.70
CA VAL A 117 15.09 -0.64 -14.24
C VAL A 117 14.21 -1.00 -15.43
N VAL A 118 14.10 -2.29 -15.72
CA VAL A 118 13.26 -2.78 -16.82
C VAL A 118 12.06 -3.53 -16.24
N VAL A 119 10.86 -3.11 -16.59
CA VAL A 119 9.61 -3.77 -16.17
C VAL A 119 9.10 -4.65 -17.31
N LEU A 120 9.02 -5.96 -17.06
CA LEU A 120 8.52 -6.93 -18.02
C LEU A 120 7.13 -7.42 -17.57
N ASN A 121 6.09 -7.03 -18.32
CA ASN A 121 4.74 -7.52 -18.06
C ASN A 121 4.56 -8.90 -18.68
N THR A 122 4.32 -9.93 -17.87
CA THR A 122 4.09 -11.31 -18.31
C THR A 122 2.69 -11.53 -18.88
N MET A 123 1.83 -10.52 -18.89
CA MET A 123 0.43 -10.55 -19.34
C MET A 123 -0.45 -11.58 -18.59
N LYS A 124 0.03 -12.11 -17.47
CA LYS A 124 -0.75 -13.04 -16.63
C LYS A 124 -1.62 -12.25 -15.66
N SER A 125 -2.93 -12.50 -15.69
CA SER A 125 -3.90 -11.86 -14.78
C SER A 125 -3.58 -12.18 -13.32
N ARG A 126 -3.80 -11.20 -12.44
CA ARG A 126 -3.55 -11.28 -10.99
C ARG A 126 -4.67 -11.96 -10.18
N GLU A 127 -5.76 -12.43 -10.80
CA GLU A 127 -6.92 -12.99 -10.08
C GLU A 127 -6.56 -14.13 -9.11
N LEU A 128 -5.46 -14.86 -9.38
CA LEU A 128 -4.93 -15.90 -8.48
C LEU A 128 -3.90 -15.36 -7.46
N ALA A 129 -3.37 -14.14 -7.64
CA ALA A 129 -2.36 -13.56 -6.74
C ALA A 129 -2.99 -12.91 -5.50
N ASP A 130 -4.24 -12.44 -5.59
CA ASP A 130 -4.93 -11.79 -4.46
C ASP A 130 -5.20 -12.78 -3.32
N SER A 131 -5.51 -14.04 -3.63
CA SER A 131 -5.66 -15.10 -2.63
C SER A 131 -4.33 -15.41 -1.91
N GLY A 132 -3.23 -15.46 -2.65
CA GLY A 132 -1.89 -15.76 -2.09
C GLY A 132 -1.36 -14.67 -1.17
N TYR A 133 -1.65 -13.38 -1.44
CA TYR A 133 -1.25 -12.30 -0.55
C TYR A 133 -1.99 -12.35 0.79
N ALA A 134 -3.31 -12.53 0.76
CA ALA A 134 -4.13 -12.62 1.97
C ALA A 134 -3.72 -13.82 2.83
N GLU A 135 -3.47 -14.97 2.21
CA GLU A 135 -2.97 -16.18 2.88
C GLU A 135 -1.60 -15.94 3.52
N ARG A 136 -0.65 -15.36 2.79
CA ARG A 136 0.68 -15.05 3.33
C ARG A 136 0.62 -14.06 4.48
N ARG A 137 -0.24 -13.04 4.39
CA ARG A 137 -0.46 -12.11 5.49
C ARG A 137 -0.98 -12.81 6.73
N GLN A 138 -1.98 -13.68 6.59
CA GLN A 138 -2.51 -14.47 7.70
C GLN A 138 -1.43 -15.37 8.32
N GLN A 139 -0.61 -16.02 7.52
CA GLN A 139 0.51 -16.84 8.00
C GLN A 139 1.51 -16.00 8.81
N CYS A 140 1.85 -14.79 8.35
CA CYS A 140 2.73 -13.90 9.10
C CYS A 140 2.12 -13.46 10.44
N GLU A 141 0.82 -13.15 10.47
CA GLU A 141 0.10 -12.77 11.69
C GLU A 141 0.04 -13.94 12.67
N GLU A 142 -0.23 -15.15 12.18
CA GLU A 142 -0.25 -16.37 13.01
C GLU A 142 1.15 -16.71 13.55
N ALA A 143 2.19 -16.64 12.73
CA ALA A 143 3.56 -16.86 13.17
C ALA A 143 4.00 -15.83 14.22
N ALA A 144 3.67 -14.56 14.06
CA ALA A 144 3.95 -13.52 15.06
C ALA A 144 3.24 -13.82 16.39
N ALA A 145 1.97 -14.22 16.33
CA ALA A 145 1.20 -14.60 17.53
C ALA A 145 1.80 -15.82 18.24
N ARG A 146 2.22 -16.85 17.50
CA ARG A 146 2.89 -18.04 18.07
C ARG A 146 4.23 -17.69 18.72
N LEU A 147 4.99 -16.76 18.13
CA LEU A 147 6.25 -16.28 18.69
C LEU A 147 6.06 -15.30 19.86
N GLY A 148 4.83 -14.84 20.14
CA GLY A 148 4.53 -13.87 21.19
C GLY A 148 5.04 -12.46 20.89
N VAL A 149 5.17 -12.11 19.63
CA VAL A 149 5.62 -10.78 19.17
C VAL A 149 4.50 -10.02 18.46
N ALA A 150 4.57 -8.69 18.45
CA ALA A 150 3.56 -7.87 17.79
C ALA A 150 3.63 -8.03 16.25
N THR A 151 4.83 -8.16 15.71
CA THR A 151 5.07 -8.40 14.28
C THR A 151 6.33 -9.26 14.13
N LEU A 152 6.47 -9.97 13.00
CA LEU A 152 7.66 -10.79 12.72
C LEU A 152 8.97 -9.97 12.69
N ARG A 153 8.91 -8.66 12.50
CA ARG A 153 10.07 -7.79 12.62
C ARG A 153 10.70 -7.80 14.02
N ASP A 154 9.92 -8.14 15.04
CA ASP A 154 10.37 -8.18 16.44
C ASP A 154 10.88 -9.57 16.84
N ALA A 155 10.75 -10.57 15.95
CA ALA A 155 11.26 -11.91 16.16
C ALA A 155 12.77 -11.97 15.93
N THR A 156 13.47 -12.75 16.78
CA THR A 156 14.89 -13.05 16.59
C THR A 156 15.06 -14.47 16.05
N PRO A 157 16.20 -14.77 15.41
CA PRO A 157 16.51 -16.13 14.98
C PRO A 157 16.40 -17.16 16.10
N GLU A 158 16.80 -16.80 17.33
CA GLU A 158 16.75 -17.67 18.50
C GLU A 158 15.30 -18.00 18.91
N MET A 159 14.39 -17.00 18.83
CA MET A 159 12.96 -17.21 19.09
C MET A 159 12.34 -18.17 18.08
N VAL A 160 12.69 -18.01 16.80
CA VAL A 160 12.22 -18.89 15.72
C VAL A 160 12.72 -20.32 15.94
N GLU A 161 14.02 -20.48 16.25
CA GLU A 161 14.62 -21.79 16.47
C GLU A 161 14.01 -22.50 17.70
N ALA A 162 13.80 -21.76 18.80
CA ALA A 162 13.22 -22.31 20.02
C ALA A 162 11.75 -22.79 19.84
N GLN A 163 11.06 -22.27 18.82
CA GLN A 163 9.66 -22.62 18.53
C GLN A 163 9.46 -23.29 17.17
N ARG A 164 10.51 -23.82 16.58
CA ARG A 164 10.50 -24.42 15.24
C ARG A 164 9.37 -25.44 15.06
N ASP A 165 9.21 -26.37 16.02
CA ASP A 165 8.20 -27.41 15.98
C ASP A 165 6.76 -26.85 16.08
N ALA A 166 6.58 -25.75 16.83
CA ALA A 166 5.28 -25.09 16.99
C ALA A 166 4.89 -24.26 15.77
N LEU A 167 5.88 -23.74 15.03
CA LEU A 167 5.65 -22.97 13.81
C LEU A 167 5.25 -23.88 12.63
N GLY A 168 5.73 -25.14 12.62
CA GLY A 168 5.42 -26.12 11.58
C GLY A 168 5.91 -25.68 10.20
N ASP A 169 5.28 -26.21 9.14
CA ASP A 169 5.63 -25.91 7.73
C ASP A 169 5.08 -24.55 7.23
N VAL A 170 4.67 -23.68 8.14
CA VAL A 170 4.04 -22.36 7.79
C VAL A 170 5.08 -21.30 7.45
N LEU A 171 6.36 -21.56 7.71
CA LEU A 171 7.46 -20.61 7.43
C LEU A 171 8.25 -20.99 6.19
#